data_4787eda25261816628b1f0c73c031dfb
#
_entry.id   4787eda25261816628b1f0c73c031dfb
#
_cell.length_a   1.000
_cell.length_b   1.000
_cell.length_c   1.000
_cell.angle_alpha   90.00
_cell.angle_beta   90.00
_cell.angle_gamma   90.00
#
_symmetry.space_group_name_H-M   'P 1'
#
loop_
_entity.id
_entity.type
_entity.pdbx_description
1 polymer ?
#
loop_
_entity_poly.entity_id
_entity_poly.type
_entity_poly.pdbx_seq_one_letter_code
_entity_poly.pdbx_strand_id
1 'polypeptide(L)'
;MLYDRRAVQENIRNKDGKRVFYLGKGHQLTSDARDYLNRERIPILSPEQMGFHDYQVLGGGRLQEKPEHMTHLNAEFLVSKTHPRIAFRGGMDSLEGALLLAAAECRGLIRENVTEALAYARYLLGQEVLEEPIVCKALGGMDEQQLRERSHRPQDFYGQPHFMPTPEDGKPLLLVNIARCKAREAELLAARAFQDAEGQPTRPDLLQALNRLSSFLYLIMIEIKKPSA
;
A
#
# COMPACT_ATOMS: atom_id res chain seq x y z
N MET A 1 -12.35 -0.47 32.26
CA MET A 1 -12.96 -1.37 33.24
C MET A 1 -11.94 -1.68 34.33
N LEU A 2 -12.36 -1.70 35.61
CA LEU A 2 -11.48 -2.04 36.73
C LEU A 2 -11.87 -3.42 37.24
N TYR A 3 -10.91 -4.34 37.32
CA TYR A 3 -11.10 -5.70 37.82
C TYR A 3 -10.68 -5.76 39.28
N ASP A 4 -11.60 -6.14 40.15
CA ASP A 4 -11.33 -6.55 41.52
C ASP A 4 -10.94 -8.03 41.57
N ARG A 5 -10.60 -8.53 42.79
CA ARG A 5 -10.18 -9.93 43.00
C ARG A 5 -11.24 -10.93 42.55
N ARG A 6 -12.53 -10.65 42.82
CA ARG A 6 -13.62 -11.54 42.45
C ARG A 6 -13.79 -11.62 40.93
N ALA A 7 -13.80 -10.47 40.27
CA ALA A 7 -13.86 -10.40 38.81
C ALA A 7 -12.67 -11.11 38.15
N VAL A 8 -11.46 -11.01 38.74
CA VAL A 8 -10.29 -11.77 38.27
C VAL A 8 -10.50 -13.27 38.41
N GLN A 9 -10.97 -13.76 39.56
CA GLN A 9 -11.22 -15.19 39.80
C GLN A 9 -12.22 -15.79 38.81
N GLU A 10 -13.29 -15.06 38.50
CA GLU A 10 -14.33 -15.46 37.54
C GLU A 10 -13.82 -15.47 36.08
N ASN A 11 -12.72 -14.73 35.77
CA ASN A 11 -12.18 -14.57 34.41
C ASN A 11 -10.83 -15.26 34.19
N ILE A 12 -10.35 -16.10 35.13
CA ILE A 12 -9.17 -16.95 34.90
C ILE A 12 -9.50 -18.00 33.84
N ARG A 13 -8.56 -18.19 32.92
CA ARG A 13 -8.69 -19.15 31.82
C ARG A 13 -7.56 -20.16 31.82
N ASN A 14 -7.76 -21.30 31.15
CA ASN A 14 -6.71 -22.29 30.91
C ASN A 14 -6.14 -22.10 29.49
N LYS A 15 -4.82 -21.97 29.40
CA LYS A 15 -4.08 -21.98 28.15
C LYS A 15 -2.93 -22.99 28.27
N ASP A 16 -2.90 -23.99 27.41
CA ASP A 16 -1.88 -25.03 27.39
C ASP A 16 -1.64 -25.71 28.78
N GLY A 17 -2.76 -25.95 29.50
CA GLY A 17 -2.73 -26.57 30.84
C GLY A 17 -2.32 -25.62 31.96
N LYS A 18 -2.10 -24.33 31.72
CA LYS A 18 -1.74 -23.32 32.73
C LYS A 18 -2.85 -22.32 32.94
N ARG A 19 -3.10 -21.95 34.20
CA ARG A 19 -4.03 -20.87 34.56
C ARG A 19 -3.40 -19.53 34.14
N VAL A 20 -4.19 -18.70 33.45
CA VAL A 20 -3.79 -17.38 32.97
C VAL A 20 -4.91 -16.38 33.17
N PHE A 21 -4.59 -15.11 33.36
CA PHE A 21 -5.55 -14.01 33.38
C PHE A 21 -5.27 -13.07 32.23
N TYR A 22 -6.32 -12.67 31.56
CA TYR A 22 -6.28 -11.80 30.41
C TYR A 22 -6.68 -10.36 30.79
N LEU A 23 -5.79 -9.39 30.53
CA LEU A 23 -6.05 -7.99 30.80
C LEU A 23 -6.13 -7.21 29.48
N GLY A 24 -7.33 -6.77 29.11
CA GLY A 24 -7.56 -5.97 27.89
C GLY A 24 -6.93 -4.58 27.95
N LYS A 25 -6.67 -4.01 26.79
CA LYS A 25 -6.12 -2.65 26.66
C LYS A 25 -7.05 -1.64 27.32
N GLY A 26 -6.51 -0.76 28.17
CA GLY A 26 -7.30 0.23 28.91
C GLY A 26 -8.03 -0.30 30.15
N HIS A 27 -7.89 -1.60 30.47
CA HIS A 27 -8.39 -2.18 31.70
C HIS A 27 -7.33 -2.11 32.81
N GLN A 28 -7.78 -2.03 34.05
CA GLN A 28 -6.93 -1.94 35.24
C GLN A 28 -7.29 -3.00 36.28
N LEU A 29 -6.33 -3.37 37.12
CA LEU A 29 -6.51 -4.26 38.26
C LEU A 29 -6.43 -3.46 39.56
N THR A 30 -7.25 -3.80 40.51
CA THR A 30 -7.03 -3.33 41.90
C THR A 30 -5.74 -3.94 42.46
N SER A 31 -5.17 -3.33 43.51
CA SER A 31 -3.98 -3.87 44.18
C SER A 31 -4.20 -5.30 44.67
N ASP A 32 -5.34 -5.56 45.35
CA ASP A 32 -5.70 -6.90 45.82
C ASP A 32 -5.84 -7.93 44.71
N ALA A 33 -6.39 -7.54 43.56
CA ALA A 33 -6.49 -8.40 42.38
C ALA A 33 -5.09 -8.76 41.81
N ARG A 34 -4.19 -7.79 41.77
CA ARG A 34 -2.81 -8.00 41.32
C ARG A 34 -2.04 -8.90 42.29
N ASP A 35 -2.17 -8.66 43.59
CA ASP A 35 -1.52 -9.46 44.64
C ASP A 35 -2.02 -10.90 44.63
N TYR A 36 -3.32 -11.11 44.37
CA TYR A 36 -3.90 -12.43 44.19
C TYR A 36 -3.24 -13.18 43.00
N LEU A 37 -3.17 -12.54 41.81
CA LEU A 37 -2.56 -13.15 40.63
C LEU A 37 -1.10 -13.50 40.84
N ASN A 38 -0.32 -12.61 41.49
CA ASN A 38 1.07 -12.83 41.82
C ASN A 38 1.25 -14.02 42.80
N ARG A 39 0.46 -14.04 43.86
CA ARG A 39 0.51 -15.11 44.86
C ARG A 39 0.17 -16.49 44.28
N GLU A 40 -0.85 -16.53 43.40
CA GLU A 40 -1.28 -17.76 42.73
C GLU A 40 -0.42 -18.10 41.52
N ARG A 41 0.61 -17.29 41.22
CA ARG A 41 1.51 -17.42 40.06
C ARG A 41 0.74 -17.52 38.73
N ILE A 42 -0.34 -16.73 38.60
CA ILE A 42 -1.16 -16.66 37.41
C ILE A 42 -0.60 -15.53 36.53
N PRO A 43 -0.02 -15.81 35.35
CA PRO A 43 0.48 -14.77 34.48
C PRO A 43 -0.65 -13.89 33.97
N ILE A 44 -0.39 -12.58 33.94
CA ILE A 44 -1.25 -11.59 33.29
C ILE A 44 -0.79 -11.50 31.84
N LEU A 45 -1.66 -11.84 30.91
CA LEU A 45 -1.38 -11.82 29.48
C LEU A 45 -2.13 -10.69 28.81
N SER A 46 -1.48 -10.06 27.83
CA SER A 46 -2.17 -9.14 26.90
C SER A 46 -3.05 -9.92 25.91
N PRO A 47 -3.97 -9.24 25.22
CA PRO A 47 -4.78 -9.85 24.16
C PRO A 47 -3.95 -10.62 23.13
N GLU A 48 -2.87 -10.02 22.68
CA GLU A 48 -1.98 -10.59 21.68
C GLU A 48 -1.30 -11.88 22.18
N GLN A 49 -0.92 -11.93 23.46
CA GLN A 49 -0.28 -13.10 24.09
C GLN A 49 -1.25 -14.29 24.28
N MET A 50 -2.56 -14.00 24.33
CA MET A 50 -3.59 -15.06 24.39
C MET A 50 -3.91 -15.64 23.01
N GLY A 51 -3.51 -14.98 21.93
CA GLY A 51 -3.97 -15.29 20.58
C GLY A 51 -5.41 -14.84 20.33
N PHE A 52 -6.02 -14.09 21.26
CA PHE A 52 -7.30 -13.42 21.02
C PHE A 52 -7.01 -12.03 20.44
N HIS A 53 -7.11 -11.94 19.14
CA HIS A 53 -7.15 -10.65 18.46
C HIS A 53 -8.63 -10.23 18.38
N ASP A 54 -8.94 -9.05 18.87
CA ASP A 54 -10.25 -8.43 18.67
C ASP A 54 -10.18 -7.59 17.39
N TYR A 55 -10.29 -8.27 16.26
CA TYR A 55 -10.25 -7.63 14.96
C TYR A 55 -11.54 -6.89 14.69
N GLN A 56 -11.47 -5.60 14.45
CA GLN A 56 -12.60 -4.82 13.96
C GLN A 56 -12.75 -5.02 12.45
N VAL A 57 -13.99 -5.23 12.00
CA VAL A 57 -14.31 -5.32 10.57
C VAL A 57 -14.84 -3.98 10.08
N LEU A 58 -14.30 -3.47 8.99
CA LEU A 58 -14.82 -2.25 8.36
C LEU A 58 -16.29 -2.48 7.95
N GLY A 59 -17.18 -1.56 8.34
CA GLY A 59 -18.62 -1.73 8.13
C GLY A 59 -19.36 -2.41 9.29
N GLY A 60 -18.64 -2.84 10.32
CA GLY A 60 -19.21 -3.36 11.58
C GLY A 60 -18.87 -4.82 11.87
N GLY A 61 -18.92 -5.15 13.15
CA GLY A 61 -18.59 -6.48 13.66
C GLY A 61 -17.15 -6.62 14.17
N ARG A 62 -16.93 -7.68 14.95
CA ARG A 62 -15.62 -8.05 15.52
C ARG A 62 -15.39 -9.54 15.34
N LEU A 63 -14.14 -9.91 15.13
CA LEU A 63 -13.70 -11.29 14.94
C LEU A 63 -12.59 -11.62 15.93
N GLN A 64 -12.64 -12.82 16.51
CA GLN A 64 -11.59 -13.33 17.39
C GLN A 64 -10.42 -13.93 16.63
N GLU A 65 -10.68 -14.42 15.42
CA GLU A 65 -9.69 -14.97 14.51
C GLU A 65 -9.81 -14.27 13.14
N LYS A 66 -8.66 -14.03 12.50
CA LYS A 66 -8.63 -13.46 11.16
C LYS A 66 -8.89 -14.56 10.13
N PRO A 67 -10.03 -14.52 9.41
CA PRO A 67 -10.31 -15.48 8.35
C PRO A 67 -9.32 -15.33 7.19
N GLU A 68 -9.04 -16.42 6.47
CA GLU A 68 -8.08 -16.43 5.36
C GLU A 68 -8.49 -15.48 4.21
N HIS A 69 -9.78 -15.26 3.99
CA HIS A 69 -10.29 -14.34 2.96
C HIS A 69 -10.27 -12.87 3.36
N MET A 70 -9.79 -12.54 4.58
CA MET A 70 -9.69 -11.17 5.08
C MET A 70 -8.23 -10.72 5.26
N THR A 71 -8.02 -9.42 5.23
CA THR A 71 -6.72 -8.78 5.44
C THR A 71 -6.87 -7.45 6.16
N HIS A 72 -5.78 -6.95 6.75
CA HIS A 72 -5.75 -5.62 7.36
C HIS A 72 -5.82 -4.54 6.27
N LEU A 73 -6.77 -3.62 6.43
CA LEU A 73 -6.81 -2.38 5.66
C LEU A 73 -5.81 -1.38 6.25
N ASN A 74 -5.83 -1.26 7.57
CA ASN A 74 -4.91 -0.46 8.39
C ASN A 74 -4.69 -1.16 9.75
N ALA A 75 -4.12 -0.46 10.73
CA ALA A 75 -3.87 -1.02 12.07
C ALA A 75 -5.14 -1.43 12.82
N GLU A 76 -6.31 -0.88 12.47
CA GLU A 76 -7.56 -1.06 13.22
C GLU A 76 -8.53 -2.02 12.54
N PHE A 77 -8.62 -2.00 11.21
CA PHE A 77 -9.69 -2.65 10.47
C PHE A 77 -9.24 -3.79 9.58
N LEU A 78 -10.02 -4.88 9.63
CA LEU A 78 -10.00 -5.93 8.61
C LEU A 78 -11.03 -5.63 7.51
N VAL A 79 -10.67 -6.03 6.31
CA VAL A 79 -11.54 -6.04 5.12
C VAL A 79 -11.40 -7.34 4.36
N SER A 80 -12.34 -7.64 3.47
CA SER A 80 -12.17 -8.72 2.49
C SER A 80 -10.93 -8.47 1.62
N LYS A 81 -10.23 -9.54 1.22
CA LYS A 81 -9.15 -9.46 0.23
C LYS A 81 -9.62 -8.91 -1.14
N THR A 82 -10.94 -8.91 -1.40
CA THR A 82 -11.55 -8.32 -2.59
C THR A 82 -11.92 -6.83 -2.43
N HIS A 83 -11.64 -6.23 -1.27
CA HIS A 83 -11.91 -4.81 -1.04
C HIS A 83 -11.15 -3.93 -2.06
N PRO A 84 -11.77 -2.86 -2.64
CA PRO A 84 -11.15 -2.06 -3.70
C PRO A 84 -9.77 -1.51 -3.34
N ARG A 85 -9.54 -1.04 -2.10
CA ARG A 85 -8.22 -0.56 -1.66
C ARG A 85 -7.17 -1.69 -1.63
N ILE A 86 -7.57 -2.94 -1.32
CA ILE A 86 -6.66 -4.09 -1.37
C ILE A 86 -6.34 -4.46 -2.82
N ALA A 87 -7.33 -4.39 -3.71
CA ALA A 87 -7.10 -4.58 -5.15
C ALA A 87 -6.13 -3.52 -5.71
N PHE A 88 -6.28 -2.26 -5.31
CA PHE A 88 -5.35 -1.18 -5.65
C PHE A 88 -3.92 -1.50 -5.17
N ARG A 89 -3.74 -1.89 -3.90
CA ARG A 89 -2.42 -2.28 -3.36
C ARG A 89 -1.79 -3.41 -4.16
N GLY A 90 -2.57 -4.44 -4.53
CA GLY A 90 -2.10 -5.52 -5.41
C GLY A 90 -1.71 -5.03 -6.82
N GLY A 91 -2.40 -4.02 -7.34
CA GLY A 91 -2.01 -3.32 -8.57
C GLY A 91 -0.66 -2.60 -8.44
N MET A 92 -0.43 -1.94 -7.29
CA MET A 92 0.85 -1.29 -6.98
C MET A 92 1.99 -2.30 -6.84
N ASP A 93 1.77 -3.45 -6.21
CA ASP A 93 2.75 -4.54 -6.14
C ASP A 93 3.14 -5.03 -7.55
N SER A 94 2.15 -5.17 -8.44
CA SER A 94 2.38 -5.55 -9.83
C SER A 94 3.19 -4.49 -10.60
N LEU A 95 2.93 -3.20 -10.34
CA LEU A 95 3.70 -2.09 -10.90
C LEU A 95 5.14 -2.11 -10.39
N GLU A 96 5.35 -2.30 -9.09
CA GLU A 96 6.71 -2.41 -8.51
C GLU A 96 7.49 -3.56 -9.13
N GLY A 97 6.87 -4.75 -9.29
CA GLY A 97 7.50 -5.88 -9.96
C GLY A 97 7.94 -5.57 -11.39
N ALA A 98 7.09 -4.88 -12.16
CA ALA A 98 7.42 -4.45 -13.52
C ALA A 98 8.56 -3.42 -13.56
N LEU A 99 8.57 -2.45 -12.64
CA LEU A 99 9.64 -1.45 -12.53
C LEU A 99 10.98 -2.08 -12.13
N LEU A 100 10.98 -3.06 -11.22
CA LEU A 100 12.18 -3.82 -10.86
C LEU A 100 12.78 -4.56 -12.06
N LEU A 101 11.94 -5.23 -12.86
CA LEU A 101 12.38 -5.91 -14.08
C LEU A 101 12.95 -4.92 -15.10
N ALA A 102 12.27 -3.78 -15.31
CA ALA A 102 12.75 -2.74 -16.22
C ALA A 102 14.10 -2.16 -15.74
N ALA A 103 14.25 -1.85 -14.44
CA ALA A 103 15.49 -1.32 -13.89
C ALA A 103 16.66 -2.31 -14.01
N ALA A 104 16.41 -3.63 -13.92
CA ALA A 104 17.44 -4.66 -14.07
C ALA A 104 18.02 -4.69 -15.50
N GLU A 105 17.21 -4.41 -16.52
CA GLU A 105 17.62 -4.44 -17.93
C GLU A 105 18.12 -3.09 -18.47
N CYS A 106 17.73 -1.99 -17.86
CA CYS A 106 18.16 -0.64 -18.24
C CYS A 106 19.58 -0.32 -17.74
N ARG A 107 20.25 0.67 -18.36
CA ARG A 107 21.59 1.14 -18.02
C ARG A 107 21.62 2.68 -17.93
N GLY A 108 22.65 3.22 -17.27
CA GLY A 108 22.90 4.66 -17.18
C GLY A 108 21.68 5.45 -16.70
N LEU A 109 21.46 6.61 -17.28
CA LEU A 109 20.37 7.51 -16.92
C LEU A 109 18.97 6.88 -17.03
N ILE A 110 18.76 5.99 -18.00
CA ILE A 110 17.49 5.27 -18.13
C ILE A 110 17.21 4.43 -16.89
N ARG A 111 18.22 3.69 -16.40
CA ARG A 111 18.08 2.92 -15.16
C ARG A 111 17.81 3.81 -13.94
N GLU A 112 18.47 4.95 -13.86
CA GLU A 112 18.26 5.93 -12.77
C GLU A 112 16.82 6.43 -12.78
N ASN A 113 16.29 6.84 -13.93
CA ASN A 113 14.92 7.30 -14.10
C ASN A 113 13.89 6.21 -13.75
N VAL A 114 14.11 4.96 -14.17
CA VAL A 114 13.23 3.83 -13.80
C VAL A 114 13.28 3.55 -12.29
N THR A 115 14.45 3.69 -11.66
CA THR A 115 14.62 3.53 -10.20
C THR A 115 13.93 4.65 -9.45
N GLU A 116 13.96 5.88 -9.97
CA GLU A 116 13.20 7.02 -9.43
C GLU A 116 11.68 6.76 -9.53
N ALA A 117 11.19 6.24 -10.66
CA ALA A 117 9.80 5.84 -10.82
C ALA A 117 9.38 4.76 -9.80
N LEU A 118 10.26 3.78 -9.52
CA LEU A 118 10.04 2.76 -8.48
C LEU A 118 9.95 3.39 -7.08
N ALA A 119 10.87 4.27 -6.74
CA ALA A 119 10.85 4.97 -5.46
C ALA A 119 9.58 5.82 -5.29
N TYR A 120 9.12 6.44 -6.38
CA TYR A 120 7.88 7.20 -6.38
C TYR A 120 6.64 6.30 -6.21
N ALA A 121 6.56 5.17 -6.90
CA ALA A 121 5.48 4.20 -6.72
C ALA A 121 5.37 3.73 -5.26
N ARG A 122 6.48 3.42 -4.61
CA ARG A 122 6.55 3.07 -3.18
C ARG A 122 6.10 4.19 -2.27
N TYR A 123 6.48 5.42 -2.59
CA TYR A 123 6.00 6.60 -1.87
C TYR A 123 4.47 6.72 -1.95
N LEU A 124 3.88 6.58 -3.15
CA LEU A 124 2.43 6.65 -3.34
C LEU A 124 1.69 5.58 -2.54
N LEU A 125 2.19 4.34 -2.56
CA LEU A 125 1.62 3.24 -1.76
C LEU A 125 1.75 3.52 -0.26
N GLY A 126 2.89 4.04 0.20
CA GLY A 126 3.10 4.40 1.60
C GLY A 126 2.12 5.47 2.09
N GLN A 127 1.90 6.54 1.28
CA GLN A 127 0.93 7.59 1.61
C GLN A 127 -0.52 7.06 1.63
N GLU A 128 -0.85 6.10 0.76
CA GLU A 128 -2.16 5.47 0.78
C GLU A 128 -2.38 4.65 2.06
N VAL A 129 -1.39 3.84 2.45
CA VAL A 129 -1.47 3.01 3.67
C VAL A 129 -1.56 3.86 4.93
N LEU A 130 -0.84 4.99 4.98
CA LEU A 130 -0.84 5.94 6.10
C LEU A 130 -2.04 6.90 6.07
N GLU A 131 -2.84 6.87 4.99
CA GLU A 131 -3.96 7.78 4.75
C GLU A 131 -3.54 9.26 4.70
N GLU A 132 -2.29 9.51 4.32
CA GLU A 132 -1.70 10.84 4.21
C GLU A 132 -1.88 11.42 2.79
N PRO A 133 -1.95 12.76 2.65
CA PRO A 133 -2.04 13.40 1.35
C PRO A 133 -0.75 13.20 0.54
N ILE A 134 -0.90 13.12 -0.79
CA ILE A 134 0.23 13.01 -1.71
C ILE A 134 0.69 14.41 -2.13
N VAL A 135 1.96 14.66 -1.92
CA VAL A 135 2.66 15.80 -2.50
C VAL A 135 3.33 15.34 -3.79
N CYS A 136 2.89 15.86 -4.94
CA CYS A 136 3.51 15.55 -6.22
C CYS A 136 4.99 15.98 -6.22
N LYS A 137 5.87 15.04 -6.55
CA LYS A 137 7.32 15.26 -6.66
C LYS A 137 7.70 15.40 -8.13
N ALA A 138 8.75 16.15 -8.39
CA ALA A 138 9.38 16.15 -9.70
C ALA A 138 9.91 14.73 -10.02
N LEU A 139 9.82 14.30 -11.28
CA LEU A 139 10.34 13.04 -11.79
C LEU A 139 11.24 13.30 -13.00
N GLY A 140 12.45 12.78 -12.99
CA GLY A 140 13.45 13.10 -14.03
C GLY A 140 13.75 14.60 -14.12
N GLY A 141 13.68 15.32 -12.99
CA GLY A 141 13.84 16.79 -12.92
C GLY A 141 12.67 17.59 -13.49
N MET A 142 11.55 16.95 -13.87
CA MET A 142 10.36 17.59 -14.45
C MET A 142 9.26 17.69 -13.40
N ASP A 143 8.66 18.87 -13.28
CA ASP A 143 7.45 19.06 -12.51
C ASP A 143 6.22 18.44 -13.21
N GLU A 144 5.10 18.49 -12.54
CA GLU A 144 3.86 17.89 -12.96
C GLU A 144 3.33 18.45 -14.29
N GLN A 145 3.44 19.78 -14.47
CA GLN A 145 3.02 20.45 -15.68
C GLN A 145 3.93 20.07 -16.85
N GLN A 146 5.23 20.05 -16.64
CA GLN A 146 6.23 19.64 -17.63
C GLN A 146 6.06 18.18 -18.07
N LEU A 147 5.80 17.28 -17.12
CA LEU A 147 5.51 15.88 -17.42
C LEU A 147 4.28 15.74 -18.33
N ARG A 148 3.20 16.46 -18.00
CA ARG A 148 1.99 16.47 -18.83
C ARG A 148 2.27 17.03 -20.21
N GLU A 149 2.85 18.20 -20.30
CA GLU A 149 3.08 18.88 -21.58
C GLU A 149 3.98 18.06 -22.50
N ARG A 150 5.12 17.59 -21.99
CA ARG A 150 6.09 16.84 -22.79
C ARG A 150 5.55 15.48 -23.23
N SER A 151 4.78 14.80 -22.37
CA SER A 151 4.18 13.50 -22.74
C SER A 151 3.05 13.64 -23.78
N HIS A 152 2.37 14.80 -23.85
CA HIS A 152 1.32 15.07 -24.82
C HIS A 152 1.87 15.63 -26.16
N ARG A 153 3.03 16.24 -26.13
CA ARG A 153 3.65 16.88 -27.32
C ARG A 153 5.09 16.41 -27.52
N PRO A 154 5.34 15.08 -27.59
CA PRO A 154 6.71 14.57 -27.65
C PRO A 154 7.48 15.00 -28.90
N GLN A 155 6.78 15.24 -30.01
CA GLN A 155 7.41 15.77 -31.25
C GLN A 155 8.10 17.10 -31.00
N ASP A 156 7.48 18.01 -30.21
CA ASP A 156 8.00 19.35 -30.00
C ASP A 156 9.26 19.36 -29.10
N PHE A 157 9.28 18.45 -28.11
CA PHE A 157 10.33 18.42 -27.11
C PHE A 157 11.47 17.43 -27.41
N TYR A 158 11.16 16.35 -28.16
CA TYR A 158 12.09 15.25 -28.35
C TYR A 158 12.34 14.94 -29.85
N GLY A 159 11.63 15.62 -30.75
CA GLY A 159 11.68 15.30 -32.19
C GLY A 159 11.11 13.94 -32.56
N GLN A 160 10.45 13.28 -31.61
CA GLN A 160 9.89 11.95 -31.75
C GLN A 160 8.36 12.00 -31.67
N PRO A 161 7.62 11.59 -32.70
CA PRO A 161 6.16 11.53 -32.64
C PRO A 161 5.69 10.46 -31.64
N HIS A 162 4.39 10.48 -31.31
CA HIS A 162 3.78 9.36 -30.60
C HIS A 162 4.00 8.06 -31.37
N PHE A 163 4.33 6.99 -30.67
CA PHE A 163 4.56 5.69 -31.26
C PHE A 163 3.91 4.56 -30.46
N MET A 164 3.67 3.45 -31.15
CA MET A 164 3.29 2.19 -30.53
C MET A 164 4.54 1.31 -30.45
N PRO A 165 4.84 0.70 -29.27
CA PRO A 165 5.96 -0.23 -29.16
C PRO A 165 5.80 -1.43 -30.08
N THR A 166 6.91 -1.89 -30.63
CA THR A 166 7.01 -3.09 -31.45
C THR A 166 8.06 -4.05 -30.87
N PRO A 167 8.07 -5.34 -31.22
CA PRO A 167 9.08 -6.28 -30.75
C PRO A 167 10.54 -5.86 -31.05
N GLU A 168 10.73 -5.08 -32.08
CA GLU A 168 12.04 -4.57 -32.57
C GLU A 168 12.60 -3.46 -31.68
N ASP A 169 11.78 -2.84 -30.84
CA ASP A 169 12.22 -1.77 -29.91
C ASP A 169 13.11 -2.28 -28.76
N GLY A 170 13.27 -3.58 -28.66
CA GLY A 170 14.17 -4.21 -27.71
C GLY A 170 13.62 -4.32 -26.29
N LYS A 171 14.24 -5.21 -25.51
CA LYS A 171 13.76 -5.61 -24.20
C LYS A 171 13.62 -4.45 -23.20
N PRO A 172 14.58 -3.50 -23.06
CA PRO A 172 14.44 -2.39 -22.11
C PRO A 172 13.18 -1.55 -22.35
N LEU A 173 12.91 -1.13 -23.60
CA LEU A 173 11.74 -0.34 -23.93
C LEU A 173 10.44 -1.10 -23.64
N LEU A 174 10.38 -2.38 -24.01
CA LEU A 174 9.19 -3.21 -23.80
C LEU A 174 8.90 -3.41 -22.31
N LEU A 175 9.91 -3.56 -21.45
CA LEU A 175 9.74 -3.67 -20.01
C LEU A 175 9.27 -2.35 -19.39
N VAL A 176 9.79 -1.21 -19.82
CA VAL A 176 9.30 0.11 -19.40
C VAL A 176 7.84 0.31 -19.85
N ASN A 177 7.47 -0.16 -21.05
CA ASN A 177 6.08 -0.12 -21.50
C ASN A 177 5.16 -0.99 -20.62
N ILE A 178 5.61 -2.18 -20.20
CA ILE A 178 4.85 -3.01 -19.23
C ILE A 178 4.64 -2.23 -17.94
N ALA A 179 5.68 -1.61 -17.37
CA ALA A 179 5.55 -0.79 -16.17
C ALA A 179 4.56 0.38 -16.37
N ARG A 180 4.60 1.05 -17.54
CA ARG A 180 3.64 2.10 -17.90
C ARG A 180 2.20 1.58 -17.94
N CYS A 181 1.97 0.42 -18.52
CA CYS A 181 0.65 -0.20 -18.53
C CYS A 181 0.17 -0.53 -17.11
N LYS A 182 1.07 -1.06 -16.24
CA LYS A 182 0.77 -1.33 -14.83
C LYS A 182 0.48 -0.06 -14.04
N ALA A 183 1.15 1.05 -14.31
CA ALA A 183 0.82 2.34 -13.70
C ALA A 183 -0.60 2.80 -14.06
N ARG A 184 -1.03 2.61 -15.31
CA ARG A 184 -2.39 2.92 -15.74
C ARG A 184 -3.45 1.97 -15.15
N GLU A 185 -3.12 0.69 -15.02
CA GLU A 185 -4.00 -0.27 -14.31
C GLU A 185 -4.17 0.13 -12.83
N ALA A 186 -3.08 0.53 -12.16
CA ALA A 186 -3.12 1.02 -10.79
C ALA A 186 -3.95 2.31 -10.66
N GLU A 187 -3.86 3.24 -11.61
CA GLU A 187 -4.71 4.44 -11.66
C GLU A 187 -6.19 4.09 -11.73
N LEU A 188 -6.58 3.12 -12.58
CA LEU A 188 -7.98 2.66 -12.68
C LEU A 188 -8.46 1.97 -11.40
N LEU A 189 -7.59 1.17 -10.75
CA LEU A 189 -7.91 0.55 -9.46
C LEU A 189 -8.05 1.60 -8.36
N ALA A 190 -7.19 2.63 -8.36
CA ALA A 190 -7.31 3.77 -7.43
C ALA A 190 -8.63 4.54 -7.66
N ALA A 191 -9.00 4.80 -8.91
CA ALA A 191 -10.27 5.46 -9.24
C ALA A 191 -11.48 4.71 -8.68
N ARG A 192 -11.46 3.37 -8.72
CA ARG A 192 -12.51 2.52 -8.14
C ARG A 192 -12.47 2.49 -6.61
N ALA A 193 -11.28 2.53 -6.02
CA ALA A 193 -11.10 2.42 -4.58
C ALA A 193 -11.42 3.71 -3.83
N PHE A 194 -11.28 4.85 -4.49
CA PHE A 194 -11.36 6.18 -3.92
C PHE A 194 -12.38 7.06 -4.64
N GLN A 195 -13.59 6.56 -4.78
CA GLN A 195 -14.77 7.31 -5.25
C GLN A 195 -15.86 7.33 -4.17
N ASP A 196 -16.62 8.40 -4.12
CA ASP A 196 -17.82 8.50 -3.30
C ASP A 196 -19.03 7.80 -3.94
N ALA A 197 -20.21 7.94 -3.33
CA ALA A 197 -21.45 7.34 -3.83
C ALA A 197 -21.89 7.92 -5.18
N GLU A 198 -21.49 9.15 -5.48
CA GLU A 198 -21.78 9.88 -6.72
C GLU A 198 -20.70 9.62 -7.80
N GLY A 199 -19.68 8.79 -7.47
CA GLY A 199 -18.59 8.47 -8.38
C GLY A 199 -17.50 9.53 -8.48
N GLN A 200 -17.49 10.53 -7.57
CA GLN A 200 -16.45 11.55 -7.55
C GLN A 200 -15.21 11.07 -6.82
N PRO A 201 -14.00 11.41 -7.29
CA PRO A 201 -12.77 10.95 -6.65
C PRO A 201 -12.58 11.61 -5.28
N THR A 202 -12.39 10.77 -4.26
CA THR A 202 -12.04 11.19 -2.88
C THR A 202 -10.53 11.37 -2.68
N ARG A 203 -9.70 10.88 -3.61
CA ARG A 203 -8.23 11.01 -3.62
C ARG A 203 -7.74 11.49 -5.00
N PRO A 204 -8.12 12.70 -5.43
CA PRO A 204 -7.68 13.26 -6.73
C PRO A 204 -6.15 13.43 -6.80
N ASP A 205 -5.49 13.66 -5.65
CA ASP A 205 -4.04 13.72 -5.49
C ASP A 205 -3.36 12.42 -5.93
N LEU A 206 -3.86 11.26 -5.50
CA LEU A 206 -3.35 9.95 -5.86
C LEU A 206 -3.55 9.64 -7.34
N LEU A 207 -4.74 9.92 -7.87
CA LEU A 207 -5.06 9.70 -9.29
C LEU A 207 -4.14 10.52 -10.19
N GLN A 208 -3.94 11.80 -9.85
CA GLN A 208 -3.07 12.68 -10.59
C GLN A 208 -1.61 12.21 -10.53
N ALA A 209 -1.12 11.79 -9.37
CA ALA A 209 0.23 11.29 -9.20
C ALA A 209 0.51 10.01 -10.04
N LEU A 210 -0.43 9.06 -10.07
CA LEU A 210 -0.33 7.85 -10.90
C LEU A 210 -0.37 8.19 -12.39
N ASN A 211 -1.20 9.13 -12.80
CA ASN A 211 -1.23 9.63 -14.17
C ASN A 211 0.11 10.27 -14.58
N ARG A 212 0.71 11.09 -13.71
CA ARG A 212 2.05 11.67 -13.95
C ARG A 212 3.14 10.60 -14.01
N LEU A 213 3.07 9.57 -13.15
CA LEU A 213 3.99 8.44 -13.21
C LEU A 213 3.92 7.70 -14.56
N SER A 214 2.71 7.45 -15.07
CA SER A 214 2.55 6.83 -16.40
C SER A 214 3.08 7.72 -17.52
N SER A 215 2.93 9.04 -17.41
CA SER A 215 3.51 10.02 -18.34
C SER A 215 5.04 9.99 -18.31
N PHE A 216 5.64 9.94 -17.12
CA PHE A 216 7.09 9.85 -16.95
C PHE A 216 7.66 8.58 -17.60
N LEU A 217 7.00 7.43 -17.35
CA LEU A 217 7.42 6.17 -17.97
C LEU A 217 7.34 6.22 -19.51
N TYR A 218 6.35 6.92 -20.06
CA TYR A 218 6.28 7.14 -21.50
C TYR A 218 7.45 8.01 -22.03
N LEU A 219 7.85 9.03 -21.28
CA LEU A 219 9.01 9.85 -21.63
C LEU A 219 10.31 9.03 -21.59
N ILE A 220 10.47 8.13 -20.61
CA ILE A 220 11.60 7.18 -20.58
C ILE A 220 11.62 6.29 -21.84
N MET A 221 10.46 5.81 -22.31
CA MET A 221 10.39 5.04 -23.57
C MET A 221 10.84 5.86 -24.78
N ILE A 222 10.46 7.16 -24.83
CA ILE A 222 10.92 8.07 -25.89
C ILE A 222 12.45 8.20 -25.87
N GLU A 223 13.03 8.34 -24.68
CA GLU A 223 14.50 8.45 -24.54
C GLU A 223 15.23 7.17 -24.97
N ILE A 224 14.68 6.00 -24.65
CA ILE A 224 15.23 4.71 -25.12
C ILE A 224 15.17 4.60 -26.66
N LYS A 225 14.09 5.12 -27.27
CA LYS A 225 13.88 5.02 -28.74
C LYS A 225 14.73 5.99 -29.55
N LYS A 226 15.29 7.02 -28.94
CA LYS A 226 16.19 7.94 -29.66
C LYS A 226 17.37 7.17 -30.23
N PRO A 227 17.78 7.45 -31.49
CA PRO A 227 19.03 6.92 -32.01
C PRO A 227 20.18 7.31 -31.07
N SER A 228 21.03 6.35 -30.74
CA SER A 228 22.31 6.65 -30.08
C SER A 228 23.08 7.64 -30.91
N ALA A 229 23.39 8.81 -30.36
CA ALA A 229 24.22 9.82 -31.04
C ALA A 229 25.66 9.31 -31.23
#